data_059a5580842a0931cbf4d447d5dd4096
#
_entry.id   059a5580842a0931cbf4d447d5dd4096
#
_cell.length_a   1.000
_cell.length_b   1.000
_cell.length_c   1.000
_cell.angle_alpha   90.00
_cell.angle_beta   90.00
_cell.angle_gamma   90.00
#
_symmetry.space_group_name_H-M   'P 1'
#
loop_
_entity.id
_entity.type
_entity.pdbx_description
1 polymer ?
#
loop_
_entity_poly.entity_id
_entity_poly.type
_entity_poly.pdbx_seq_one_letter_code
_entity_poly.pdbx_strand_id
1 'polypeptide(L)'
;MKFKEFDKPEYFVNRELSWIKFDDRVLSEARDKNLPLFERLKFLSITSSNLDEFYMVRVASLKDQVHAGYKKTDIAGMTAKEQLKAISRQTHDLVHVQYSTLNRSLVPALEKAGLHVIFEHEAFSEKQKEFVDQYFEDNVYPVLTPMAMDSSRPFPLIRNKTLNIGALLSKKDTKKGKEEIDFATVQVPSVLPRVVIIPSEKKDHTTVTLLEQIIAVS
;
A
#
# COMPACT_ATOMS: atom_id res chain seq x y z
N MET A 1 30.57 33.00 20.25
CA MET A 1 31.50 32.10 19.54
C MET A 1 30.80 31.62 18.28
N LYS A 2 31.26 31.98 17.07
CA LYS A 2 30.71 31.44 15.84
C LYS A 2 31.45 30.16 15.52
N PHE A 3 30.82 29.01 15.70
CA PHE A 3 31.36 27.68 15.32
C PHE A 3 31.35 27.49 13.81
N LYS A 4 31.93 28.39 13.04
CA LYS A 4 32.04 28.32 11.57
C LYS A 4 32.73 27.04 11.09
N GLU A 5 33.51 26.40 11.96
CA GLU A 5 34.22 25.18 11.66
C GLU A 5 33.28 23.98 11.44
N PHE A 6 32.11 23.97 12.07
CA PHE A 6 31.11 22.89 11.99
C PHE A 6 29.93 23.24 11.06
N ASP A 7 29.98 24.38 10.36
CA ASP A 7 28.92 24.81 9.45
C ASP A 7 29.20 24.37 8.00
N LYS A 8 29.57 23.10 7.85
CA LYS A 8 29.81 22.49 6.55
C LYS A 8 28.82 21.35 6.30
N PRO A 9 28.33 21.18 5.06
CA PRO A 9 27.35 20.13 4.72
C PRO A 9 27.75 18.71 5.15
N GLU A 10 29.03 18.41 5.17
CA GLU A 10 29.60 17.11 5.55
C GLU A 10 29.33 16.71 7.02
N TYR A 11 29.00 17.69 7.88
CA TYR A 11 28.65 17.44 9.29
C TYR A 11 27.16 17.22 9.52
N PHE A 12 26.34 17.34 8.48
CA PHE A 12 24.88 17.22 8.60
C PHE A 12 24.36 16.02 7.84
N VAL A 13 23.33 15.39 8.40
CA VAL A 13 22.57 14.36 7.72
C VAL A 13 21.32 15.01 7.13
N ASN A 14 21.00 14.68 5.89
CA ASN A 14 19.73 15.12 5.30
C ASN A 14 18.55 14.65 6.16
N ARG A 15 17.66 15.58 6.46
CA ARG A 15 16.53 15.37 7.37
C ARG A 15 15.59 14.26 6.90
N GLU A 16 15.28 14.21 5.62
CA GLU A 16 14.33 13.25 5.05
C GLU A 16 14.91 11.84 5.05
N LEU A 17 16.19 11.69 4.75
CA LEU A 17 16.88 10.40 4.83
C LEU A 17 17.04 9.92 6.28
N SER A 18 17.27 10.83 7.22
CA SER A 18 17.26 10.52 8.64
C SER A 18 15.90 10.03 9.12
N TRP A 19 14.81 10.62 8.59
CA TRP A 19 13.47 10.20 8.92
C TRP A 19 13.17 8.76 8.43
N ILE A 20 13.60 8.39 7.22
CA ILE A 20 13.46 7.00 6.72
C ILE A 20 14.22 6.01 7.63
N LYS A 21 15.41 6.37 8.12
CA LYS A 21 16.14 5.54 9.09
C LYS A 21 15.43 5.43 10.45
N PHE A 22 14.69 6.46 10.85
CA PHE A 22 13.83 6.36 12.03
C PHE A 22 12.70 5.35 11.80
N ASP A 23 12.03 5.40 10.63
CA ASP A 23 10.95 4.47 10.30
C ASP A 23 11.45 3.03 10.13
N ASP A 24 12.67 2.83 9.66
CA ASP A 24 13.33 1.51 9.66
C ASP A 24 13.52 0.95 11.09
N ARG A 25 13.79 1.81 12.08
CA ARG A 25 13.81 1.38 13.50
C ARG A 25 12.41 1.01 14.00
N VAL A 26 11.37 1.71 13.58
CA VAL A 26 9.97 1.32 13.86
C VAL A 26 9.67 -0.05 13.27
N LEU A 27 10.10 -0.30 12.04
CA LEU A 27 9.97 -1.61 11.38
C LEU A 27 10.76 -2.70 12.10
N SER A 28 11.89 -2.37 12.75
CA SER A 28 12.67 -3.36 13.49
C SER A 28 11.90 -4.00 14.65
N GLU A 29 10.97 -3.27 15.28
CA GLU A 29 10.08 -3.81 16.33
C GLU A 29 9.13 -4.90 15.76
N ALA A 30 8.66 -4.74 14.53
CA ALA A 30 7.86 -5.77 13.85
C ALA A 30 8.65 -7.07 13.62
N ARG A 31 9.97 -6.99 13.59
CA ARG A 31 10.90 -8.10 13.36
C ARG A 31 11.39 -8.76 14.66
N ASP A 32 11.24 -8.10 15.80
CA ASP A 32 11.63 -8.65 17.09
C ASP A 32 10.67 -9.76 17.53
N LYS A 33 11.16 -10.99 17.57
CA LYS A 33 10.39 -12.18 17.95
C LYS A 33 10.07 -12.24 19.45
N ASN A 34 10.67 -11.40 20.27
CA ASN A 34 10.36 -11.32 21.70
C ASN A 34 9.06 -10.53 21.95
N LEU A 35 8.62 -9.73 20.98
CA LEU A 35 7.35 -9.01 21.07
C LEU A 35 6.15 -9.91 20.74
N PRO A 36 4.97 -9.69 21.37
CA PRO A 36 3.75 -10.38 21.03
C PRO A 36 3.38 -10.20 19.55
N LEU A 37 2.81 -11.25 18.94
CA LEU A 37 2.53 -11.30 17.50
C LEU A 37 1.72 -10.09 17.00
N PHE A 38 0.65 -9.70 17.71
CA PHE A 38 -0.18 -8.58 17.29
C PHE A 38 0.49 -7.21 17.50
N GLU A 39 1.39 -7.08 18.49
CA GLU A 39 2.21 -5.86 18.61
C GLU A 39 3.18 -5.74 17.43
N ARG A 40 3.79 -6.84 17.00
CA ARG A 40 4.63 -6.86 15.80
C ARG A 40 3.86 -6.44 14.55
N LEU A 41 2.63 -6.96 14.36
CA LEU A 41 1.75 -6.59 13.26
C LEU A 41 1.38 -5.10 13.32
N LYS A 42 1.16 -4.58 14.52
CA LYS A 42 0.88 -3.17 14.77
C LYS A 42 2.07 -2.27 14.38
N PHE A 43 3.29 -2.63 14.74
CA PHE A 43 4.48 -1.88 14.33
C PHE A 43 4.68 -1.89 12.81
N LEU A 44 4.38 -3.01 12.14
CA LEU A 44 4.36 -3.07 10.67
C LEU A 44 3.35 -2.07 10.07
N SER A 45 2.15 -1.99 10.64
CA SER A 45 1.10 -1.05 10.24
C SER A 45 1.51 0.41 10.50
N ILE A 46 2.17 0.70 11.63
CA ILE A 46 2.69 2.04 11.95
C ILE A 46 3.72 2.46 10.91
N THR A 47 4.66 1.59 10.54
CA THR A 47 5.63 1.86 9.46
C THR A 47 4.94 2.26 8.16
N SER A 48 3.89 1.54 7.77
CA SER A 48 3.12 1.86 6.56
C SER A 48 2.44 3.22 6.64
N SER A 49 1.78 3.50 7.77
CA SER A 49 1.10 4.79 8.00
C SER A 49 2.06 5.97 8.03
N ASN A 50 3.23 5.78 8.61
CA ASN A 50 4.30 6.77 8.64
C ASN A 50 4.80 7.10 7.23
N LEU A 51 5.00 6.08 6.39
CA LEU A 51 5.40 6.27 4.99
C LEU A 51 4.34 7.04 4.19
N ASP A 52 3.06 6.71 4.35
CA ASP A 52 1.97 7.44 3.71
C ASP A 52 2.03 8.94 4.03
N GLU A 53 2.16 9.29 5.31
CA GLU A 53 2.23 10.69 5.74
C GLU A 53 3.51 11.37 5.22
N PHE A 54 4.64 10.68 5.27
CA PHE A 54 5.91 11.18 4.74
C PHE A 54 5.81 11.52 3.25
N TYR A 55 5.19 10.65 2.46
CA TYR A 55 4.99 10.91 1.02
C TYR A 55 4.00 12.03 0.76
N MET A 56 2.89 12.07 1.48
CA MET A 56 1.85 13.10 1.30
C MET A 56 2.35 14.51 1.66
N VAL A 57 3.27 14.63 2.60
CA VAL A 57 3.73 15.94 3.11
C VAL A 57 5.14 16.27 2.60
N ARG A 58 6.11 15.42 2.94
CA ARG A 58 7.53 15.74 2.72
C ARG A 58 7.96 15.53 1.28
N VAL A 59 7.63 14.38 0.71
CA VAL A 59 7.97 14.06 -0.68
C VAL A 59 7.20 14.97 -1.64
N ALA A 60 5.93 15.26 -1.37
CA ALA A 60 5.14 16.20 -2.15
C ALA A 60 5.80 17.58 -2.19
N SER A 61 6.20 18.14 -1.04
CA SER A 61 6.90 19.43 -0.96
C SER A 61 8.23 19.45 -1.75
N LEU A 62 9.00 18.34 -1.73
CA LEU A 62 10.21 18.25 -2.55
C LEU A 62 9.91 18.20 -4.05
N LYS A 63 8.82 17.54 -4.45
CA LYS A 63 8.36 17.53 -5.85
C LYS A 63 7.97 18.92 -6.31
N ASP A 64 7.25 19.68 -5.47
CA ASP A 64 6.88 21.07 -5.78
C ASP A 64 8.11 21.97 -5.95
N GLN A 65 9.15 21.79 -5.13
CA GLN A 65 10.41 22.50 -5.29
C GLN A 65 11.09 22.18 -6.63
N VAL A 66 11.07 20.91 -7.06
CA VAL A 66 11.61 20.50 -8.36
C VAL A 66 10.80 21.13 -9.51
N HIS A 67 9.47 21.10 -9.44
CA HIS A 67 8.58 21.69 -10.45
C HIS A 67 8.77 23.22 -10.54
N ALA A 68 9.00 23.87 -9.41
CA ALA A 68 9.28 25.33 -9.35
C ALA A 68 10.72 25.68 -9.80
N GLY A 69 11.54 24.70 -10.18
CA GLY A 69 12.93 24.93 -10.59
C GLY A 69 13.86 25.35 -9.46
N TYR A 70 13.52 25.09 -8.21
CA TYR A 70 14.31 25.46 -7.04
C TYR A 70 15.63 24.66 -7.00
N LYS A 71 16.76 25.38 -6.96
CA LYS A 71 18.12 24.78 -7.08
C LYS A 71 18.97 24.85 -5.82
N LYS A 72 18.48 25.54 -4.76
CA LYS A 72 19.24 25.63 -3.51
C LYS A 72 19.31 24.26 -2.84
N THR A 73 20.45 24.00 -2.24
CA THR A 73 20.69 22.80 -1.43
C THR A 73 20.17 22.97 -0.01
N ASP A 74 19.88 21.85 0.65
CA ASP A 74 19.62 21.81 2.08
C ASP A 74 20.92 21.95 2.89
N ILE A 75 20.84 21.85 4.21
CA ILE A 75 21.97 21.93 5.12
C ILE A 75 23.00 20.82 4.89
N ALA A 76 22.59 19.66 4.39
CA ALA A 76 23.44 18.52 4.04
C ALA A 76 24.00 18.61 2.60
N GLY A 77 23.77 19.72 1.91
CA GLY A 77 24.31 19.97 0.55
C GLY A 77 23.52 19.29 -0.57
N MET A 78 22.32 18.78 -0.33
CA MET A 78 21.51 18.07 -1.32
C MET A 78 20.45 18.98 -1.93
N THR A 79 20.34 18.99 -3.25
CA THR A 79 19.19 19.59 -3.97
C THR A 79 17.93 18.74 -3.78
N ALA A 80 16.73 19.32 -3.99
CA ALA A 80 15.47 18.60 -3.91
C ALA A 80 15.43 17.36 -4.83
N LYS A 81 16.01 17.44 -6.02
CA LYS A 81 16.11 16.33 -6.97
C LYS A 81 16.98 15.18 -6.46
N GLU A 82 18.13 15.51 -5.85
CA GLU A 82 19.02 14.51 -5.23
C GLU A 82 18.37 13.85 -4.03
N GLN A 83 17.66 14.63 -3.19
CA GLN A 83 16.88 14.12 -2.07
C GLN A 83 15.82 13.12 -2.54
N LEU A 84 15.00 13.48 -3.56
CA LEU A 84 13.97 12.59 -4.11
C LEU A 84 14.56 11.27 -4.64
N LYS A 85 15.72 11.32 -5.31
CA LYS A 85 16.39 10.12 -5.81
C LYS A 85 16.86 9.22 -4.65
N ALA A 86 17.44 9.81 -3.62
CA ALA A 86 17.91 9.06 -2.45
C ALA A 86 16.75 8.50 -1.62
N ILE A 87 15.68 9.28 -1.42
CA ILE A 87 14.43 8.86 -0.77
C ILE A 87 13.85 7.65 -1.50
N SER A 88 13.66 7.74 -2.82
CA SER A 88 13.11 6.63 -3.62
C SER A 88 13.87 5.33 -3.38
N ARG A 89 15.21 5.37 -3.43
CA ARG A 89 16.03 4.19 -3.19
C ARG A 89 15.81 3.61 -1.78
N GLN A 90 15.97 4.45 -0.74
CA GLN A 90 15.86 3.98 0.65
C GLN A 90 14.46 3.49 0.98
N THR A 91 13.42 4.10 0.41
CA THR A 91 12.04 3.66 0.61
C THR A 91 11.78 2.30 -0.05
N HIS A 92 12.30 2.04 -1.25
CA HIS A 92 12.18 0.72 -1.86
C HIS A 92 12.86 -0.36 -1.01
N ASP A 93 14.04 -0.07 -0.45
CA ASP A 93 14.73 -1.00 0.46
C ASP A 93 13.88 -1.26 1.72
N LEU A 94 13.32 -0.22 2.33
CA LEU A 94 12.46 -0.31 3.53
C LEU A 94 11.19 -1.13 3.25
N VAL A 95 10.49 -0.84 2.14
CA VAL A 95 9.26 -1.54 1.74
C VAL A 95 9.54 -3.02 1.42
N HIS A 96 10.68 -3.31 0.79
CA HIS A 96 11.08 -4.70 0.57
C HIS A 96 11.24 -5.47 1.90
N VAL A 97 11.87 -4.87 2.90
CA VAL A 97 11.99 -5.46 4.25
C VAL A 97 10.63 -5.58 4.91
N GLN A 98 9.75 -4.58 4.78
CA GLN A 98 8.39 -4.57 5.33
C GLN A 98 7.56 -5.74 4.81
N TYR A 99 7.47 -5.91 3.48
CA TYR A 99 6.73 -7.03 2.88
C TYR A 99 7.37 -8.39 3.12
N SER A 100 8.70 -8.46 3.15
CA SER A 100 9.39 -9.68 3.55
C SER A 100 9.06 -10.08 4.99
N THR A 101 8.95 -9.09 5.91
CA THR A 101 8.55 -9.32 7.30
C THR A 101 7.11 -9.80 7.39
N LEU A 102 6.19 -9.19 6.65
CA LEU A 102 4.79 -9.62 6.57
C LEU A 102 4.70 -11.07 6.08
N ASN A 103 5.19 -11.33 4.88
CA ASN A 103 4.93 -12.58 4.16
C ASN A 103 5.70 -13.78 4.72
N ARG A 104 6.94 -13.58 5.19
CA ARG A 104 7.80 -14.67 5.65
C ARG A 104 7.81 -14.88 7.15
N SER A 105 7.33 -13.91 7.93
CA SER A 105 7.36 -13.99 9.39
C SER A 105 5.97 -13.87 10.01
N LEU A 106 5.23 -12.80 9.71
CA LEU A 106 3.98 -12.52 10.40
C LEU A 106 2.83 -13.39 9.91
N VAL A 107 2.63 -13.54 8.60
CA VAL A 107 1.56 -14.38 8.03
C VAL A 107 1.69 -15.84 8.48
N PRO A 108 2.87 -16.48 8.42
CA PRO A 108 3.02 -17.83 8.96
C PRO A 108 2.83 -17.93 10.49
N ALA A 109 3.11 -16.86 11.22
CA ALA A 109 2.88 -16.82 12.66
C ALA A 109 1.39 -16.65 13.00
N LEU A 110 0.63 -15.88 12.21
CA LEU A 110 -0.82 -15.76 12.32
C LEU A 110 -1.49 -17.11 12.06
N GLU A 111 -1.10 -17.83 11.02
CA GLU A 111 -1.59 -19.18 10.71
C GLU A 111 -1.38 -20.12 11.90
N LYS A 112 -0.20 -20.14 12.51
CA LYS A 112 0.11 -20.94 13.70
C LYS A 112 -0.72 -20.53 14.93
N ALA A 113 -1.12 -19.27 14.99
CA ALA A 113 -1.97 -18.74 16.06
C ALA A 113 -3.48 -18.96 15.82
N GLY A 114 -3.85 -19.69 14.76
CA GLY A 114 -5.24 -19.99 14.44
C GLY A 114 -5.96 -18.92 13.60
N LEU A 115 -5.24 -17.96 13.04
CA LEU A 115 -5.78 -16.97 12.12
C LEU A 115 -5.25 -17.22 10.70
N HIS A 116 -6.10 -17.77 9.86
CA HIS A 116 -5.79 -18.05 8.46
C HIS A 116 -6.23 -16.88 7.57
N VAL A 117 -5.29 -16.27 6.85
CA VAL A 117 -5.56 -15.14 5.95
C VAL A 117 -5.41 -15.60 4.51
N ILE A 118 -6.47 -15.52 3.73
CA ILE A 118 -6.45 -15.84 2.30
C ILE A 118 -6.26 -14.55 1.50
N PHE A 119 -5.15 -14.45 0.77
CA PHE A 119 -4.77 -13.30 -0.05
C PHE A 119 -5.03 -13.52 -1.55
N GLU A 120 -5.35 -14.73 -1.97
CA GLU A 120 -5.51 -15.10 -3.37
C GLU A 120 -6.83 -15.83 -3.56
N HIS A 121 -7.57 -15.47 -4.59
CA HIS A 121 -8.89 -16.04 -4.89
C HIS A 121 -8.82 -17.56 -5.17
N GLU A 122 -7.77 -17.99 -5.86
CA GLU A 122 -7.56 -19.38 -6.22
C GLU A 122 -7.44 -20.32 -4.99
N ALA A 123 -7.14 -19.73 -3.84
CA ALA A 123 -7.05 -20.46 -2.57
C ALA A 123 -8.41 -20.67 -1.87
N PHE A 124 -9.51 -20.09 -2.36
CA PHE A 124 -10.83 -20.31 -1.80
C PHE A 124 -11.35 -21.72 -2.13
N SER A 125 -11.88 -22.40 -1.13
CA SER A 125 -12.68 -23.60 -1.34
C SER A 125 -14.04 -23.27 -1.96
N GLU A 126 -14.76 -24.25 -2.49
CA GLU A 126 -16.07 -24.04 -3.10
C GLU A 126 -17.07 -23.39 -2.12
N LYS A 127 -17.07 -23.83 -0.86
CA LYS A 127 -17.91 -23.24 0.19
C LYS A 127 -17.54 -21.79 0.50
N GLN A 128 -16.26 -21.44 0.40
CA GLN A 128 -15.79 -20.08 0.60
C GLN A 128 -16.15 -19.21 -0.59
N LYS A 129 -16.08 -19.74 -1.82
CA LYS A 129 -16.52 -19.04 -3.02
C LYS A 129 -18.00 -18.71 -2.96
N GLU A 130 -18.86 -19.69 -2.65
CA GLU A 130 -20.31 -19.46 -2.48
C GLU A 130 -20.59 -18.35 -1.45
N PHE A 131 -19.87 -18.35 -0.33
CA PHE A 131 -20.01 -17.30 0.68
C PHE A 131 -19.54 -15.93 0.15
N VAL A 132 -18.41 -15.89 -0.55
CA VAL A 132 -17.83 -14.64 -1.10
C VAL A 132 -18.75 -14.05 -2.15
N ASP A 133 -19.30 -14.88 -3.06
CA ASP A 133 -20.26 -14.46 -4.09
C ASP A 133 -21.52 -13.86 -3.46
N GLN A 134 -22.10 -14.55 -2.46
CA GLN A 134 -23.26 -14.04 -1.75
C GLN A 134 -22.95 -12.75 -0.98
N TYR A 135 -21.79 -12.68 -0.31
CA TYR A 135 -21.37 -11.48 0.40
C TYR A 135 -21.18 -10.30 -0.54
N PHE A 136 -20.64 -10.56 -1.74
CA PHE A 136 -20.49 -9.55 -2.78
C PHE A 136 -21.84 -8.99 -3.22
N GLU A 137 -22.79 -9.84 -3.60
CA GLU A 137 -24.10 -9.40 -4.06
C GLU A 137 -24.87 -8.62 -2.98
N ASP A 138 -24.84 -9.09 -1.74
CA ASP A 138 -25.64 -8.51 -0.67
C ASP A 138 -25.07 -7.22 -0.08
N ASN A 139 -23.73 -7.12 0.01
CA ASN A 139 -23.09 -6.06 0.78
C ASN A 139 -22.17 -5.17 -0.06
N VAL A 140 -21.49 -5.72 -1.06
CA VAL A 140 -20.43 -5.02 -1.78
C VAL A 140 -20.96 -4.34 -3.03
N TYR A 141 -21.64 -5.09 -3.88
CA TYR A 141 -22.18 -4.59 -5.15
C TYR A 141 -23.03 -3.33 -5.01
N PRO A 142 -23.94 -3.20 -4.01
CA PRO A 142 -24.79 -2.02 -3.87
C PRO A 142 -24.03 -0.71 -3.57
N VAL A 143 -22.80 -0.80 -3.09
CA VAL A 143 -21.97 0.36 -2.70
C VAL A 143 -20.79 0.62 -3.64
N LEU A 144 -20.58 -0.25 -4.64
CA LEU A 144 -19.52 -0.05 -5.63
C LEU A 144 -19.88 1.05 -6.62
N THR A 145 -18.87 1.84 -6.98
CA THR A 145 -18.98 2.87 -8.00
C THR A 145 -17.84 2.73 -9.01
N PRO A 146 -17.95 1.80 -9.97
CA PRO A 146 -16.95 1.65 -11.01
C PRO A 146 -16.94 2.86 -11.94
N MET A 147 -15.75 3.30 -12.33
CA MET A 147 -15.51 4.40 -13.25
C MET A 147 -14.75 3.89 -14.48
N ALA A 148 -15.44 3.85 -15.62
CA ALA A 148 -14.79 3.58 -16.88
C ALA A 148 -14.14 4.85 -17.43
N MET A 149 -12.98 4.68 -18.05
CA MET A 149 -12.23 5.73 -18.72
C MET A 149 -12.30 5.55 -20.21
N ASP A 150 -12.61 6.62 -20.90
CA ASP A 150 -12.62 6.68 -22.35
C ASP A 150 -11.92 7.97 -22.83
N SER A 151 -11.86 8.17 -24.15
CA SER A 151 -11.23 9.36 -24.73
C SER A 151 -11.86 10.69 -24.31
N SER A 152 -13.08 10.67 -23.77
CA SER A 152 -13.83 11.84 -23.30
C SER A 152 -13.72 12.06 -21.79
N ARG A 153 -13.24 11.07 -21.03
CA ARG A 153 -13.13 11.11 -19.57
C ARG A 153 -11.68 10.94 -19.16
N PRO A 154 -11.06 12.01 -18.60
CA PRO A 154 -9.68 11.93 -18.13
C PRO A 154 -9.54 10.95 -16.95
N PHE A 155 -8.31 10.51 -16.71
CA PHE A 155 -8.00 9.65 -15.57
C PHE A 155 -8.53 10.26 -14.26
N PRO A 156 -9.30 9.50 -13.45
CA PRO A 156 -9.88 10.02 -12.22
C PRO A 156 -8.80 10.40 -11.21
N LEU A 157 -9.07 11.44 -10.44
CA LEU A 157 -8.19 11.84 -9.34
C LEU A 157 -8.29 10.81 -8.20
N ILE A 158 -7.26 9.99 -8.07
CA ILE A 158 -7.16 9.02 -6.98
C ILE A 158 -6.82 9.73 -5.68
N ARG A 159 -7.64 9.55 -4.66
CA ARG A 159 -7.42 10.15 -3.33
C ARG A 159 -6.29 9.43 -2.59
N ASN A 160 -5.55 10.18 -1.78
CA ASN A 160 -4.55 9.59 -0.89
C ASN A 160 -5.17 8.54 0.05
N LYS A 161 -4.43 7.47 0.33
CA LYS A 161 -4.84 6.37 1.21
C LYS A 161 -6.08 5.60 0.74
N THR A 162 -6.49 5.71 -0.52
CA THR A 162 -7.56 4.88 -1.07
C THR A 162 -6.97 3.71 -1.84
N LEU A 163 -7.57 2.54 -1.63
CA LEU A 163 -7.28 1.36 -2.44
C LEU A 163 -8.25 1.34 -3.63
N ASN A 164 -7.70 1.16 -4.82
CA ASN A 164 -8.48 1.10 -6.05
C ASN A 164 -8.05 -0.14 -6.83
N ILE A 165 -9.02 -0.82 -7.40
CA ILE A 165 -8.81 -1.93 -8.33
C ILE A 165 -8.89 -1.36 -9.74
N GLY A 166 -7.89 -1.64 -10.56
CA GLY A 166 -7.89 -1.31 -11.99
C GLY A 166 -8.22 -2.54 -12.81
N ALA A 167 -9.12 -2.39 -13.79
CA ALA A 167 -9.49 -3.45 -14.70
C ALA A 167 -9.29 -3.02 -16.16
N LEU A 168 -8.72 -3.91 -16.96
CA LEU A 168 -8.68 -3.78 -18.43
C LEU A 168 -9.91 -4.47 -18.99
N LEU A 169 -10.75 -3.70 -19.68
CA LEU A 169 -11.98 -4.17 -20.30
C LEU A 169 -11.73 -4.38 -21.79
N SER A 170 -11.96 -5.59 -22.28
CA SER A 170 -11.88 -5.89 -23.71
C SER A 170 -13.27 -5.95 -24.32
N LYS A 171 -13.51 -5.14 -25.36
CA LYS A 171 -14.73 -5.15 -26.15
C LYS A 171 -14.40 -5.55 -27.58
N LYS A 172 -14.95 -6.68 -28.02
CA LYS A 172 -14.87 -7.08 -29.43
C LYS A 172 -15.88 -6.28 -30.24
N ASP A 173 -15.42 -5.34 -31.06
CA ASP A 173 -16.26 -4.71 -32.07
C ASP A 173 -16.49 -5.72 -33.19
N THR A 174 -17.69 -6.32 -33.20
CA THR A 174 -18.10 -7.33 -34.18
C THR A 174 -18.17 -6.77 -35.62
N LYS A 175 -18.17 -5.43 -35.78
CA LYS A 175 -18.24 -4.78 -37.10
C LYS A 175 -16.87 -4.44 -37.70
N LYS A 176 -15.86 -4.24 -36.88
CA LYS A 176 -14.50 -3.81 -37.30
C LYS A 176 -13.40 -4.83 -37.09
N GLY A 177 -13.69 -5.96 -36.45
CA GLY A 177 -12.70 -7.01 -36.13
C GLY A 177 -11.52 -6.52 -35.27
N LYS A 178 -11.63 -5.35 -34.63
CA LYS A 178 -10.63 -4.79 -33.72
C LYS A 178 -11.10 -4.96 -32.30
N GLU A 179 -10.18 -5.36 -31.46
CA GLU A 179 -10.35 -5.38 -30.01
C GLU A 179 -10.04 -3.98 -29.47
N GLU A 180 -11.05 -3.34 -28.87
CA GLU A 180 -10.86 -2.08 -28.15
C GLU A 180 -10.64 -2.41 -26.67
N ILE A 181 -9.56 -1.88 -26.10
CA ILE A 181 -9.23 -2.06 -24.69
C ILE A 181 -9.53 -0.75 -23.97
N ASP A 182 -10.48 -0.80 -23.07
CA ASP A 182 -10.82 0.28 -22.15
C ASP A 182 -10.24 0.00 -20.76
N PHE A 183 -10.07 1.05 -19.96
CA PHE A 183 -9.62 0.94 -18.59
C PHE A 183 -10.75 1.39 -17.64
N ALA A 184 -10.96 0.63 -16.59
CA ALA A 184 -11.89 1.00 -15.53
C ALA A 184 -11.19 0.95 -14.16
N THR A 185 -11.66 1.76 -13.24
CA THR A 185 -11.26 1.70 -11.83
C THR A 185 -12.46 1.58 -10.94
N VAL A 186 -12.30 0.85 -9.84
CA VAL A 186 -13.28 0.82 -8.77
C VAL A 186 -12.56 1.03 -7.44
N GLN A 187 -13.04 1.98 -6.65
CA GLN A 187 -12.51 2.20 -5.31
C GLN A 187 -13.06 1.13 -4.37
N VAL A 188 -12.17 0.52 -3.57
CA VAL A 188 -12.58 -0.35 -2.46
C VAL A 188 -13.29 0.52 -1.42
N PRO A 189 -14.57 0.24 -1.11
CA PRO A 189 -15.37 1.10 -0.27
C PRO A 189 -14.92 1.07 1.19
N SER A 190 -14.60 2.23 1.77
CA SER A 190 -14.19 2.35 3.17
C SER A 190 -15.33 2.23 4.17
N VAL A 191 -16.58 2.21 3.71
CA VAL A 191 -17.80 2.01 4.54
C VAL A 191 -17.94 0.56 4.96
N LEU A 192 -17.32 -0.40 4.25
CA LEU A 192 -17.32 -1.81 4.58
C LEU A 192 -16.05 -2.20 5.34
N PRO A 193 -16.10 -3.22 6.21
CA PRO A 193 -14.91 -3.80 6.82
C PRO A 193 -13.96 -4.34 5.77
N ARG A 194 -12.68 -3.96 5.84
CA ARG A 194 -11.68 -4.47 4.90
C ARG A 194 -11.30 -5.93 5.14
N VAL A 195 -11.35 -6.38 6.40
CA VAL A 195 -11.13 -7.78 6.78
C VAL A 195 -12.48 -8.45 6.93
N VAL A 196 -12.75 -9.44 6.11
CA VAL A 196 -14.01 -10.19 6.09
C VAL A 196 -13.76 -11.60 6.61
N ILE A 197 -14.53 -11.99 7.64
CA ILE A 197 -14.52 -13.36 8.17
C ILE A 197 -15.30 -14.23 7.21
N ILE A 198 -14.68 -15.33 6.77
CA ILE A 198 -15.29 -16.31 5.87
C ILE A 198 -15.33 -17.70 6.51
N PRO A 199 -16.11 -18.65 5.99
CA PRO A 199 -16.18 -20.00 6.54
C PRO A 199 -14.81 -20.64 6.67
N SER A 200 -14.50 -21.16 7.86
CA SER A 200 -13.25 -21.87 8.11
C SER A 200 -13.43 -23.36 7.85
N GLU A 201 -12.45 -23.99 7.19
CA GLU A 201 -12.40 -25.43 6.98
C GLU A 201 -11.70 -26.16 8.14
N LYS A 202 -10.93 -25.41 8.92
CA LYS A 202 -10.21 -25.94 10.07
C LYS A 202 -10.99 -25.64 11.34
N LYS A 203 -11.20 -26.65 12.17
CA LYS A 203 -11.76 -26.48 13.49
C LYS A 203 -10.81 -25.61 14.33
N ASP A 204 -11.38 -24.72 15.15
CA ASP A 204 -10.64 -23.81 16.03
C ASP A 204 -9.74 -22.76 15.31
N HIS A 205 -9.97 -22.55 14.00
CA HIS A 205 -9.35 -21.47 13.24
C HIS A 205 -10.37 -20.44 12.81
N THR A 206 -9.95 -19.18 12.80
CA THR A 206 -10.67 -18.09 12.14
C THR A 206 -10.05 -17.88 10.75
N THR A 207 -10.85 -17.97 9.70
CA THR A 207 -10.41 -17.68 8.34
C THR A 207 -10.94 -16.33 7.90
N VAL A 208 -10.06 -15.52 7.31
CA VAL A 208 -10.40 -14.17 6.84
C VAL A 208 -9.85 -13.95 5.43
N THR A 209 -10.50 -13.06 4.71
CA THR A 209 -9.97 -12.50 3.46
C THR A 209 -10.09 -10.99 3.46
N LEU A 210 -9.54 -10.33 2.45
CA LEU A 210 -9.59 -8.89 2.30
C LEU A 210 -10.70 -8.50 1.32
N LEU A 211 -11.36 -7.37 1.57
CA LEU A 211 -12.46 -6.88 0.75
C LEU A 211 -12.06 -6.71 -0.73
N GLU A 212 -10.83 -6.26 -0.99
CA GLU A 212 -10.30 -6.15 -2.35
C GLU A 212 -10.18 -7.50 -3.07
N GLN A 213 -10.00 -8.60 -2.35
CA GLN A 213 -10.00 -9.94 -2.95
C GLN A 213 -11.42 -10.36 -3.37
N ILE A 214 -12.41 -10.01 -2.57
CA ILE A 214 -13.82 -10.24 -2.90
C ILE A 214 -14.21 -9.46 -4.16
N ILE A 215 -13.84 -8.19 -4.25
CA ILE A 215 -14.17 -7.32 -5.40
C ILE A 215 -13.45 -7.76 -6.68
N ALA A 216 -12.22 -8.26 -6.57
CA ALA A 216 -11.41 -8.60 -7.73
C ALA A 216 -11.88 -9.87 -8.48
N VAL A 217 -12.74 -10.69 -7.85
CA VAL A 217 -13.17 -11.99 -8.39
C VAL A 217 -14.64 -12.04 -8.77
N SER A 218 -15.41 -11.06 -8.33
CA SER A 218 -16.82 -10.91 -8.63
C SER A 218 -17.00 -9.87 -9.74
#